data_677e7bfd1301c5b94a5015dc1e5d3106
#
_entry.id   677e7bfd1301c5b94a5015dc1e5d3106
#
_cell.length_a   1.000
_cell.length_b   1.000
_cell.length_c   1.000
_cell.angle_alpha   90.00
_cell.angle_beta   90.00
_cell.angle_gamma   90.00
#
_symmetry.space_group_name_H-M   'P 1'
#
loop_
_entity.id
_entity.type
_entity.pdbx_description
1 polymer ?
#
loop_
_entity_poly.entity_id
_entity_poly.type
_entity_poly.pdbx_seq_one_letter_code
_entity_poly.pdbx_strand_id
1 'polypeptide(L)'
;MDTALMIGVIAVSFLVVIILLVRLRRALDEVTRLGDEMRQARRQLDATAGELAQCRAAKDALVEAVFDPVVFVDDDRRVVACNSAANRLGICKVGHSLIEATRSYELDNLAGDAIAGRAELPREFALHSRLFRAQAARFAGGAVLVLRDVSELQRLGRARRDFVANISHELRTPLTAMNLLLDTFRAESANITPAQQRLLGQMQDQTESLTQLVQELSELTQIESGQMPMRMVRASLHEVVSTAMTRLLPQAERAGLRMVNAVPEGLRGLFDPDQIRRVLSNLLHNAIKFTPQGEITAFVLSDEEAEKQLQKLRADPNGADLSVEDVLIVGVRDTGVGIPREELPRIFERFYKVDRARGQGGTGLGLAIAKHIVEAHGGRIWAESTLGRGTTFYFTVPRED
;
A
#
# COMPACT_ATOMS: atom_id res chain seq x y z
N MET A 1 9.60 -101.18 52.65
CA MET A 1 10.33 -100.34 51.68
C MET A 1 9.39 -99.37 50.90
N ASP A 2 8.17 -99.10 51.38
CA ASP A 2 7.18 -98.38 50.57
C ASP A 2 6.65 -97.01 51.18
N THR A 3 6.89 -96.79 52.42
CA THR A 3 6.42 -95.51 53.06
C THR A 3 7.28 -94.29 52.64
N ALA A 4 8.56 -94.43 52.49
CA ALA A 4 9.48 -93.36 52.07
C ALA A 4 9.25 -92.95 50.60
N LEU A 5 8.96 -93.91 49.69
CA LEU A 5 8.66 -93.65 48.30
C LEU A 5 7.33 -92.91 48.15
N MET A 6 6.34 -93.22 48.95
CA MET A 6 5.03 -92.62 48.95
C MET A 6 5.08 -91.14 49.50
N ILE A 7 5.87 -90.88 50.53
CA ILE A 7 6.13 -89.52 51.05
C ILE A 7 6.86 -88.67 49.94
N GLY A 8 7.82 -89.25 49.27
CA GLY A 8 8.54 -88.56 48.17
C GLY A 8 7.61 -88.16 46.98
N VAL A 9 6.73 -89.05 46.59
CA VAL A 9 5.76 -88.77 45.48
C VAL A 9 4.75 -87.72 45.94
N ILE A 10 4.27 -87.72 47.17
CA ILE A 10 3.36 -86.71 47.67
C ILE A 10 4.07 -85.35 47.76
N ALA A 11 5.35 -85.28 48.23
CA ALA A 11 6.11 -84.05 48.27
C ALA A 11 6.38 -83.45 46.91
N VAL A 12 6.72 -84.28 45.89
CA VAL A 12 6.91 -83.83 44.54
C VAL A 12 5.60 -83.31 43.89
N SER A 13 4.49 -84.04 44.14
CA SER A 13 3.17 -83.59 43.68
C SER A 13 2.75 -82.25 44.28
N PHE A 14 3.00 -82.07 45.56
CA PHE A 14 2.71 -80.82 46.27
C PHE A 14 3.58 -79.65 45.71
N LEU A 15 4.85 -79.91 45.44
CA LEU A 15 5.76 -78.89 44.81
C LEU A 15 5.29 -78.49 43.39
N VAL A 16 4.87 -79.49 42.59
CA VAL A 16 4.33 -79.21 41.25
C VAL A 16 3.07 -78.37 41.33
N VAL A 17 2.15 -78.67 42.22
CA VAL A 17 0.94 -77.85 42.43
C VAL A 17 1.28 -76.41 42.85
N ILE A 18 2.22 -76.23 43.73
CA ILE A 18 2.67 -74.90 44.19
C ILE A 18 3.27 -74.13 42.98
N ILE A 19 4.12 -74.74 42.16
CA ILE A 19 4.71 -74.12 40.95
C ILE A 19 3.61 -73.72 39.95
N LEU A 20 2.61 -74.60 39.76
CA LEU A 20 1.48 -74.30 38.88
C LEU A 20 0.62 -73.14 39.38
N LEU A 21 0.33 -73.10 40.68
CA LEU A 21 -0.40 -72.01 41.36
C LEU A 21 0.34 -70.69 41.24
N VAL A 22 1.69 -70.66 41.42
CA VAL A 22 2.52 -69.46 41.25
C VAL A 22 2.52 -69.00 39.78
N ARG A 23 2.64 -69.91 38.82
CA ARG A 23 2.54 -69.58 37.40
C ARG A 23 1.16 -69.06 37.02
N LEU A 24 0.09 -69.70 37.48
CA LEU A 24 -1.27 -69.23 37.25
C LEU A 24 -1.50 -67.79 37.80
N ARG A 25 -1.03 -67.55 39.03
CA ARG A 25 -1.13 -66.23 39.65
C ARG A 25 -0.37 -65.19 38.85
N ARG A 26 0.87 -65.48 38.41
CA ARG A 26 1.63 -64.54 37.54
C ARG A 26 0.92 -64.26 36.22
N ALA A 27 0.37 -65.30 35.56
CA ALA A 27 -0.39 -65.11 34.33
C ALA A 27 -1.68 -64.30 34.58
N LEU A 28 -2.35 -64.46 35.70
CA LEU A 28 -3.53 -63.66 36.08
C LEU A 28 -3.14 -62.16 36.33
N ASP A 29 -2.03 -61.94 37.03
CA ASP A 29 -1.50 -60.57 37.27
C ASP A 29 -1.08 -59.87 35.96
N GLU A 30 -0.52 -60.65 35.02
CA GLU A 30 -0.16 -60.14 33.69
C GLU A 30 -1.39 -59.76 32.84
N VAL A 31 -2.42 -60.61 32.85
CA VAL A 31 -3.70 -60.37 32.18
C VAL A 31 -4.40 -59.12 32.75
N THR A 32 -4.39 -58.95 34.06
CA THR A 32 -4.99 -57.75 34.72
C THR A 32 -4.21 -56.51 34.38
N ARG A 33 -2.86 -56.54 34.33
CA ARG A 33 -2.01 -55.43 33.97
C ARG A 33 -2.26 -55.02 32.50
N LEU A 34 -2.27 -55.99 31.57
CA LEU A 34 -2.57 -55.73 30.17
C LEU A 34 -3.98 -55.17 29.97
N GLY A 35 -4.95 -55.65 30.76
CA GLY A 35 -6.31 -55.10 30.76
C GLY A 35 -6.37 -53.64 31.24
N ASP A 36 -5.55 -53.25 32.20
CA ASP A 36 -5.46 -51.86 32.69
C ASP A 36 -4.74 -50.95 31.65
N GLU A 37 -3.65 -51.45 31.05
CA GLU A 37 -2.94 -50.74 29.99
C GLU A 37 -3.87 -50.50 28.78
N MET A 38 -4.64 -51.51 28.34
CA MET A 38 -5.64 -51.34 27.30
C MET A 38 -6.73 -50.34 27.66
N ARG A 39 -7.23 -50.34 28.88
CA ARG A 39 -8.23 -49.36 29.35
C ARG A 39 -7.65 -47.95 29.35
N GLN A 40 -6.40 -47.76 29.74
CA GLN A 40 -5.72 -46.47 29.74
C GLN A 40 -5.50 -45.98 28.30
N ALA A 41 -4.99 -46.80 27.39
CA ALA A 41 -4.80 -46.50 25.99
C ALA A 41 -6.12 -46.10 25.30
N ARG A 42 -7.22 -46.82 25.58
CA ARG A 42 -8.54 -46.49 25.07
C ARG A 42 -9.04 -45.14 25.54
N ARG A 43 -8.86 -44.81 26.85
CA ARG A 43 -9.22 -43.49 27.38
C ARG A 43 -8.44 -42.36 26.72
N GLN A 44 -7.14 -42.57 26.46
CA GLN A 44 -6.31 -41.59 25.75
C GLN A 44 -6.79 -41.40 24.32
N LEU A 45 -7.13 -42.49 23.63
CA LEU A 45 -7.65 -42.43 22.27
C LEU A 45 -9.00 -41.69 22.21
N ASP A 46 -9.90 -41.97 23.14
CA ASP A 46 -11.20 -41.30 23.23
C ASP A 46 -11.04 -39.78 23.54
N ALA A 47 -10.08 -39.43 24.41
CA ALA A 47 -9.77 -38.03 24.75
C ALA A 47 -9.21 -37.28 23.54
N THR A 48 -8.21 -37.86 22.83
CA THR A 48 -7.63 -37.24 21.62
C THR A 48 -8.63 -37.13 20.46
N ALA A 49 -9.51 -38.13 20.32
CA ALA A 49 -10.61 -38.08 19.36
C ALA A 49 -11.60 -36.94 19.67
N GLY A 50 -11.92 -36.73 20.96
CA GLY A 50 -12.75 -35.64 21.45
C GLY A 50 -12.13 -34.26 21.16
N GLU A 51 -10.85 -34.08 21.49
CA GLU A 51 -10.10 -32.85 21.20
C GLU A 51 -10.05 -32.55 19.68
N LEU A 52 -9.80 -33.59 18.86
CA LEU A 52 -9.78 -33.44 17.42
C LEU A 52 -11.16 -33.03 16.86
N ALA A 53 -12.23 -33.63 17.39
CA ALA A 53 -13.60 -33.27 16.98
C ALA A 53 -13.95 -31.83 17.35
N GLN A 54 -13.56 -31.40 18.56
CA GLN A 54 -13.74 -30.02 19.01
C GLN A 54 -12.94 -29.02 18.17
N CYS A 55 -11.69 -29.34 17.86
CA CYS A 55 -10.84 -28.50 17.00
C CYS A 55 -11.42 -28.38 15.58
N ARG A 56 -11.93 -29.46 15.01
CA ARG A 56 -12.61 -29.46 13.71
C ARG A 56 -13.87 -28.59 13.75
N ALA A 57 -14.71 -28.74 14.75
CA ALA A 57 -15.93 -27.94 14.89
C ALA A 57 -15.61 -26.45 15.03
N ALA A 58 -14.58 -26.10 15.80
CA ALA A 58 -14.13 -24.72 15.97
C ALA A 58 -13.58 -24.15 14.64
N LYS A 59 -12.78 -24.92 13.89
CA LYS A 59 -12.30 -24.55 12.56
C LYS A 59 -13.45 -24.29 11.60
N ASP A 60 -14.42 -25.21 11.54
CA ASP A 60 -15.56 -25.09 10.63
C ASP A 60 -16.43 -23.87 11.00
N ALA A 61 -16.64 -23.61 12.29
CA ALA A 61 -17.35 -22.42 12.74
C ALA A 61 -16.59 -21.12 12.40
N LEU A 62 -15.27 -21.09 12.53
CA LEU A 62 -14.46 -19.93 12.13
C LEU A 62 -14.56 -19.66 10.64
N VAL A 63 -14.46 -20.69 9.79
CA VAL A 63 -14.56 -20.56 8.33
C VAL A 63 -15.95 -20.07 7.93
N GLU A 64 -17.00 -20.58 8.57
CA GLU A 64 -18.38 -20.15 8.31
C GLU A 64 -18.66 -18.72 8.80
N ALA A 65 -18.02 -18.26 9.87
CA ALA A 65 -18.16 -16.89 10.36
C ALA A 65 -17.54 -15.83 9.42
N VAL A 66 -16.67 -16.23 8.49
CA VAL A 66 -16.11 -15.31 7.50
C VAL A 66 -17.16 -14.96 6.45
N PHE A 67 -17.48 -13.68 6.31
CA PHE A 67 -18.46 -13.19 5.32
C PHE A 67 -17.94 -13.31 3.88
N ASP A 68 -16.63 -13.23 3.68
CA ASP A 68 -15.99 -13.37 2.38
C ASP A 68 -16.00 -14.85 1.94
N PRO A 69 -16.14 -15.18 0.65
CA PRO A 69 -15.98 -16.52 0.13
C PRO A 69 -14.61 -17.11 0.46
N VAL A 70 -14.60 -18.29 1.08
CA VAL A 70 -13.39 -19.06 1.42
C VAL A 70 -13.46 -20.39 0.71
N VAL A 71 -12.38 -20.71 -0.03
CA VAL A 71 -12.24 -21.99 -0.77
C VAL A 71 -10.94 -22.65 -0.36
N PHE A 72 -11.00 -23.93 -0.03
CA PHE A 72 -9.85 -24.79 0.23
C PHE A 72 -9.61 -25.69 -0.97
N VAL A 73 -8.38 -25.76 -1.42
CA VAL A 73 -7.95 -26.64 -2.51
C VAL A 73 -6.81 -27.54 -2.04
N ASP A 74 -6.74 -28.75 -2.62
CA ASP A 74 -5.62 -29.67 -2.39
C ASP A 74 -4.38 -29.29 -3.24
N ASP A 75 -3.32 -30.09 -3.15
CA ASP A 75 -2.07 -29.89 -3.92
C ASP A 75 -2.30 -30.01 -5.45
N ASP A 76 -3.37 -30.69 -5.89
CA ASP A 76 -3.80 -30.79 -7.29
C ASP A 76 -4.76 -29.66 -7.69
N ARG A 77 -4.96 -28.67 -6.82
CA ARG A 77 -5.87 -27.51 -7.01
C ARG A 77 -7.34 -27.92 -7.19
N ARG A 78 -7.76 -29.05 -6.60
CA ARG A 78 -9.16 -29.46 -6.53
C ARG A 78 -9.82 -28.86 -5.29
N VAL A 79 -11.05 -28.43 -5.43
CA VAL A 79 -11.83 -27.87 -4.30
C VAL A 79 -12.13 -28.97 -3.29
N VAL A 80 -11.65 -28.80 -2.06
CA VAL A 80 -11.83 -29.77 -0.94
C VAL A 80 -12.96 -29.33 -0.02
N ALA A 81 -13.03 -28.02 0.27
CA ALA A 81 -14.02 -27.44 1.16
C ALA A 81 -14.23 -25.96 0.84
N CYS A 82 -15.37 -25.43 1.28
CA CYS A 82 -15.68 -24.02 1.15
C CYS A 82 -16.74 -23.61 2.17
N ASN A 83 -16.83 -22.31 2.45
CA ASN A 83 -17.87 -21.78 3.33
C ASN A 83 -19.16 -21.48 2.57
N SER A 84 -20.22 -21.16 3.32
CA SER A 84 -21.54 -20.80 2.77
C SER A 84 -21.47 -19.59 1.82
N ALA A 85 -20.55 -18.66 2.00
CA ALA A 85 -20.38 -17.50 1.11
C ALA A 85 -19.87 -17.95 -0.27
N ALA A 86 -18.89 -18.85 -0.35
CA ALA A 86 -18.41 -19.42 -1.61
C ALA A 86 -19.48 -20.27 -2.31
N ASN A 87 -20.31 -20.98 -1.52
CA ASN A 87 -21.44 -21.75 -2.06
C ASN A 87 -22.51 -20.84 -2.69
N ARG A 88 -22.85 -19.73 -2.02
CA ARG A 88 -23.78 -18.72 -2.59
C ARG A 88 -23.26 -18.08 -3.88
N LEU A 89 -21.95 -17.96 -4.00
CA LEU A 89 -21.28 -17.45 -5.22
C LEU A 89 -21.22 -18.51 -6.36
N GLY A 90 -21.58 -19.78 -6.07
CA GLY A 90 -21.59 -20.86 -7.05
C GLY A 90 -20.22 -21.42 -7.42
N ILE A 91 -19.19 -21.11 -6.63
CA ILE A 91 -17.79 -21.56 -6.85
C ILE A 91 -17.41 -22.77 -5.99
N CYS A 92 -18.31 -23.21 -5.12
CA CYS A 92 -18.13 -24.38 -4.27
C CYS A 92 -18.54 -25.67 -5.00
N LYS A 93 -17.60 -26.25 -5.74
CA LYS A 93 -17.79 -27.54 -6.42
C LYS A 93 -16.74 -28.52 -5.91
N VAL A 94 -17.01 -29.12 -4.78
CA VAL A 94 -16.09 -30.10 -4.15
C VAL A 94 -15.75 -31.24 -5.12
N GLY A 95 -14.46 -31.58 -5.21
CA GLY A 95 -13.93 -32.60 -6.11
C GLY A 95 -13.60 -32.11 -7.53
N HIS A 96 -14.09 -30.96 -7.96
CA HIS A 96 -13.73 -30.36 -9.26
C HIS A 96 -12.44 -29.54 -9.15
N SER A 97 -11.76 -29.33 -10.27
CA SER A 97 -10.62 -28.40 -10.31
C SER A 97 -11.10 -26.96 -10.06
N LEU A 98 -10.23 -26.13 -9.46
CA LEU A 98 -10.57 -24.73 -9.15
C LEU A 98 -10.95 -23.97 -10.42
N ILE A 99 -10.30 -24.24 -11.55
CA ILE A 99 -10.61 -23.61 -12.83
C ILE A 99 -12.00 -24.03 -13.37
N GLU A 100 -12.41 -25.28 -13.19
CA GLU A 100 -13.76 -25.73 -13.55
C GLU A 100 -14.84 -25.12 -12.66
N ALA A 101 -14.54 -24.95 -11.36
CA ALA A 101 -15.46 -24.39 -10.39
C ALA A 101 -15.66 -22.88 -10.58
N THR A 102 -14.58 -22.14 -10.86
CA THR A 102 -14.58 -20.67 -10.90
C THR A 102 -14.55 -20.08 -12.29
N ARG A 103 -14.10 -20.84 -13.31
CA ARG A 103 -13.79 -20.38 -14.67
C ARG A 103 -12.77 -19.22 -14.69
N SER A 104 -11.91 -19.14 -13.67
CA SER A 104 -10.87 -18.12 -13.56
C SER A 104 -9.49 -18.79 -13.55
N TYR A 105 -8.71 -18.47 -14.56
CA TYR A 105 -7.32 -18.90 -14.66
C TYR A 105 -6.44 -18.16 -13.65
N GLU A 106 -6.77 -16.90 -13.35
CA GLU A 106 -6.06 -16.07 -12.36
C GLU A 106 -6.14 -16.69 -10.95
N LEU A 107 -7.32 -17.20 -10.56
CA LEU A 107 -7.49 -17.88 -9.27
C LEU A 107 -6.73 -19.20 -9.21
N ASP A 108 -6.73 -19.94 -10.28
CA ASP A 108 -6.01 -21.22 -10.36
C ASP A 108 -4.50 -20.99 -10.25
N ASN A 109 -3.97 -19.95 -10.92
CA ASN A 109 -2.57 -19.56 -10.80
C ASN A 109 -2.23 -19.08 -9.38
N LEU A 110 -3.10 -18.27 -8.76
CA LEU A 110 -2.90 -17.79 -7.40
C LEU A 110 -2.80 -18.94 -6.40
N ALA A 111 -3.67 -19.97 -6.56
CA ALA A 111 -3.60 -21.20 -5.77
C ALA A 111 -2.29 -21.97 -6.01
N GLY A 112 -1.88 -22.12 -7.28
CA GLY A 112 -0.62 -22.78 -7.64
C GLY A 112 0.61 -22.08 -7.09
N ASP A 113 0.63 -20.75 -7.13
CA ASP A 113 1.72 -19.95 -6.56
C ASP A 113 1.78 -20.08 -5.03
N ALA A 114 0.64 -20.09 -4.35
CA ALA A 114 0.57 -20.31 -2.90
C ALA A 114 1.05 -21.73 -2.52
N ILE A 115 0.64 -22.79 -3.24
CA ILE A 115 1.10 -24.16 -3.02
C ILE A 115 2.62 -24.26 -3.22
N ALA A 116 3.16 -23.56 -4.22
CA ALA A 116 4.61 -23.51 -4.48
C ALA A 116 5.40 -22.69 -3.44
N GLY A 117 4.74 -22.08 -2.45
CA GLY A 117 5.36 -21.31 -1.38
C GLY A 117 5.89 -19.95 -1.83
N ARG A 118 5.44 -19.44 -2.97
CA ARG A 118 5.76 -18.08 -3.42
C ARG A 118 4.89 -17.11 -2.64
N ALA A 119 5.51 -16.08 -2.02
CA ALA A 119 4.80 -15.02 -1.32
C ALA A 119 3.94 -14.24 -2.32
N GLU A 120 2.63 -14.15 -2.09
CA GLU A 120 1.70 -13.59 -3.04
C GLU A 120 1.05 -12.33 -2.48
N LEU A 121 1.15 -11.25 -3.27
CA LEU A 121 0.33 -10.07 -3.08
C LEU A 121 -1.12 -10.38 -3.49
N PRO A 122 -2.12 -9.76 -2.83
CA PRO A 122 -3.52 -9.89 -3.25
C PRO A 122 -3.68 -9.51 -4.73
N ARG A 123 -4.38 -10.35 -5.51
CA ARG A 123 -4.68 -10.08 -6.93
C ARG A 123 -6.15 -9.75 -7.12
N GLU A 124 -6.44 -8.83 -8.03
CA GLU A 124 -7.80 -8.48 -8.42
C GLU A 124 -8.17 -9.19 -9.73
N PHE A 125 -9.37 -9.73 -9.79
CA PHE A 125 -9.89 -10.43 -10.97
C PHE A 125 -11.41 -10.31 -11.04
N ALA A 126 -11.95 -10.44 -12.25
CA ALA A 126 -13.38 -10.41 -12.50
C ALA A 126 -13.97 -11.82 -12.39
N LEU A 127 -15.04 -11.97 -11.61
CA LEU A 127 -15.82 -13.19 -11.48
C LEU A 127 -17.32 -12.88 -11.48
N HIS A 128 -18.09 -13.50 -12.37
CA HIS A 128 -19.54 -13.25 -12.49
C HIS A 128 -19.94 -11.76 -12.56
N SER A 129 -19.20 -10.97 -13.36
CA SER A 129 -19.40 -9.51 -13.51
C SER A 129 -19.15 -8.68 -12.23
N ARG A 130 -18.51 -9.27 -11.22
CA ARG A 130 -18.05 -8.59 -10.00
C ARG A 130 -16.53 -8.62 -9.94
N LEU A 131 -15.97 -7.64 -9.25
CA LEU A 131 -14.53 -7.57 -9.03
C LEU A 131 -14.20 -8.10 -7.64
N PHE A 132 -13.36 -9.12 -7.60
CA PHE A 132 -12.88 -9.71 -6.36
C PHE A 132 -11.39 -9.44 -6.19
N ARG A 133 -10.99 -9.19 -4.96
CA ARG A 133 -9.59 -9.24 -4.54
C ARG A 133 -9.37 -10.56 -3.80
N ALA A 134 -8.51 -11.41 -4.33
CA ALA A 134 -8.18 -12.69 -3.71
C ALA A 134 -6.79 -12.67 -3.09
N GLN A 135 -6.69 -13.39 -1.99
CA GLN A 135 -5.44 -13.74 -1.34
C GLN A 135 -5.43 -15.25 -1.11
N ALA A 136 -4.29 -15.89 -1.32
CA ALA A 136 -4.10 -17.31 -1.06
C ALA A 136 -3.00 -17.52 -0.02
N ALA A 137 -3.17 -18.56 0.81
CA ALA A 137 -2.17 -18.98 1.78
C ALA A 137 -2.03 -20.51 1.74
N ARG A 138 -0.78 -21.00 1.86
CA ARG A 138 -0.49 -22.43 1.91
C ARG A 138 -0.86 -23.01 3.28
N PHE A 139 -1.40 -24.23 3.28
CA PHE A 139 -1.49 -25.10 4.47
C PHE A 139 -0.97 -26.50 4.15
N ALA A 140 -0.85 -27.36 5.14
CA ALA A 140 -0.43 -28.76 4.93
C ALA A 140 -1.50 -29.51 4.12
N GLY A 141 -1.22 -29.77 2.83
CA GLY A 141 -2.12 -30.47 1.89
C GLY A 141 -2.86 -29.57 0.92
N GLY A 142 -2.37 -28.32 0.68
CA GLY A 142 -2.94 -27.45 -0.34
C GLY A 142 -2.88 -25.96 -0.04
N ALA A 143 -3.89 -25.23 -0.51
CA ALA A 143 -4.02 -23.79 -0.28
C ALA A 143 -5.45 -23.38 0.12
N VAL A 144 -5.55 -22.30 0.90
CA VAL A 144 -6.81 -21.62 1.20
C VAL A 144 -6.84 -20.30 0.43
N LEU A 145 -7.95 -20.01 -0.23
CA LEU A 145 -8.21 -18.75 -0.93
C LEU A 145 -9.35 -18.02 -0.24
N VAL A 146 -9.15 -16.70 -0.04
CA VAL A 146 -10.17 -15.79 0.47
C VAL A 146 -10.44 -14.75 -0.62
N LEU A 147 -11.71 -14.57 -0.99
CA LEU A 147 -12.15 -13.69 -2.07
C LEU A 147 -13.00 -12.56 -1.50
N ARG A 148 -12.49 -11.32 -1.51
CA ARG A 148 -13.26 -10.15 -1.08
C ARG A 148 -13.89 -9.46 -2.27
N ASP A 149 -15.22 -9.30 -2.25
CA ASP A 149 -15.93 -8.49 -3.25
C ASP A 149 -15.58 -6.99 -3.04
N VAL A 150 -14.91 -6.40 -4.02
CA VAL A 150 -14.49 -4.99 -4.01
C VAL A 150 -15.26 -4.15 -5.04
N SER A 151 -16.31 -4.73 -5.65
CA SER A 151 -17.08 -4.10 -6.73
C SER A 151 -17.72 -2.78 -6.30
N GLU A 152 -18.31 -2.72 -5.13
CA GLU A 152 -18.95 -1.50 -4.61
C GLU A 152 -17.94 -0.42 -4.28
N LEU A 153 -16.83 -0.78 -3.61
CA LEU A 153 -15.73 0.13 -3.32
C LEU A 153 -15.13 0.73 -4.59
N GLN A 154 -14.90 -0.10 -5.60
CA GLN A 154 -14.40 0.34 -6.91
C GLN A 154 -15.42 1.22 -7.64
N ARG A 155 -16.71 0.85 -7.59
CA ARG A 155 -17.78 1.65 -8.21
C ARG A 155 -17.92 3.02 -7.57
N LEU A 156 -17.91 3.09 -6.23
CA LEU A 156 -17.93 4.36 -5.50
C LEU A 156 -16.68 5.19 -5.78
N GLY A 157 -15.52 4.56 -5.83
CA GLY A 157 -14.28 5.23 -6.20
C GLY A 157 -14.31 5.80 -7.62
N ARG A 158 -14.85 5.06 -8.60
CA ARG A 158 -15.04 5.55 -9.99
C ARG A 158 -16.05 6.69 -10.05
N ALA A 159 -17.24 6.52 -9.46
CA ALA A 159 -18.28 7.55 -9.44
C ALA A 159 -17.77 8.86 -8.82
N ARG A 160 -16.99 8.78 -7.73
CA ARG A 160 -16.37 9.95 -7.11
C ARG A 160 -15.39 10.65 -8.06
N ARG A 161 -14.56 9.87 -8.77
CA ARG A 161 -13.59 10.42 -9.75
C ARG A 161 -14.28 11.08 -10.92
N ASP A 162 -15.27 10.40 -11.52
CA ASP A 162 -16.02 10.91 -12.65
C ASP A 162 -16.78 12.19 -12.28
N PHE A 163 -17.34 12.25 -11.08
CA PHE A 163 -18.00 13.44 -10.54
C PHE A 163 -17.02 14.63 -10.43
N VAL A 164 -15.84 14.42 -9.84
CA VAL A 164 -14.84 15.49 -9.71
C VAL A 164 -14.30 15.94 -11.06
N ALA A 165 -14.05 15.01 -11.98
CA ALA A 165 -13.60 15.33 -13.33
C ALA A 165 -14.64 16.17 -14.09
N ASN A 166 -15.91 15.77 -14.05
CA ASN A 166 -17.00 16.49 -14.72
C ASN A 166 -17.20 17.89 -14.13
N ILE A 167 -17.22 18.04 -12.80
CA ILE A 167 -17.29 19.36 -12.15
C ILE A 167 -16.12 20.24 -12.55
N SER A 168 -14.90 19.69 -12.60
CA SER A 168 -13.72 20.45 -13.01
C SER A 168 -13.85 20.98 -14.45
N HIS A 169 -14.39 20.20 -15.37
CA HIS A 169 -14.67 20.63 -16.73
C HIS A 169 -15.76 21.71 -16.79
N GLU A 170 -16.85 21.52 -16.05
CA GLU A 170 -17.94 22.49 -16.03
C GLU A 170 -17.58 23.82 -15.34
N LEU A 171 -16.65 23.80 -14.38
CA LEU A 171 -16.15 25.03 -13.75
C LEU A 171 -15.14 25.79 -14.60
N ARG A 172 -14.37 25.11 -15.45
CA ARG A 172 -13.36 25.76 -16.30
C ARG A 172 -13.99 26.74 -17.28
N THR A 173 -15.13 26.41 -17.88
CA THR A 173 -15.83 27.22 -18.87
C THR A 173 -16.28 28.58 -18.31
N PRO A 174 -17.02 28.70 -17.17
CA PRO A 174 -17.41 29.99 -16.60
C PRO A 174 -16.20 30.79 -16.08
N LEU A 175 -15.14 30.12 -15.60
CA LEU A 175 -13.93 30.80 -15.17
C LEU A 175 -13.18 31.43 -16.35
N THR A 176 -13.10 30.72 -17.49
CA THR A 176 -12.54 31.28 -18.73
C THR A 176 -13.35 32.48 -19.21
N ALA A 177 -14.69 32.38 -19.16
CA ALA A 177 -15.57 33.50 -19.52
C ALA A 177 -15.36 34.71 -18.57
N MET A 178 -15.23 34.48 -17.26
CA MET A 178 -14.93 35.58 -16.30
C MET A 178 -13.59 36.26 -16.56
N ASN A 179 -12.53 35.49 -16.85
CA ASN A 179 -11.24 36.05 -17.23
C ASN A 179 -11.36 36.94 -18.48
N LEU A 180 -12.06 36.44 -19.52
CA LEU A 180 -12.27 37.20 -20.76
C LEU A 180 -13.04 38.49 -20.51
N LEU A 181 -14.10 38.46 -19.68
CA LEU A 181 -14.87 39.66 -19.32
C LEU A 181 -14.04 40.67 -18.53
N LEU A 182 -13.19 40.23 -17.61
CA LEU A 182 -12.26 41.08 -16.87
C LEU A 182 -11.22 41.72 -17.80
N ASP A 183 -10.66 40.99 -18.73
CA ASP A 183 -9.70 41.48 -19.71
C ASP A 183 -10.36 42.48 -20.68
N THR A 184 -11.58 42.19 -21.17
CA THR A 184 -12.36 43.09 -22.00
C THR A 184 -12.70 44.37 -21.28
N PHE A 185 -13.19 44.31 -20.04
CA PHE A 185 -13.50 45.46 -19.25
C PHE A 185 -12.27 46.35 -19.03
N ARG A 186 -11.09 45.75 -18.80
CA ARG A 186 -9.84 46.45 -18.62
C ARG A 186 -9.38 47.16 -19.90
N ALA A 187 -9.60 46.50 -21.06
CA ALA A 187 -9.20 47.05 -22.37
C ALA A 187 -10.11 48.20 -22.84
N GLU A 188 -11.43 48.10 -22.58
CA GLU A 188 -12.43 49.06 -23.07
C GLU A 188 -12.63 50.29 -22.15
N SER A 189 -12.20 50.22 -20.88
CA SER A 189 -12.43 51.30 -19.93
C SER A 189 -11.30 52.30 -19.94
N ALA A 190 -11.49 53.42 -20.71
CA ALA A 190 -10.49 54.50 -20.83
C ALA A 190 -10.31 55.34 -19.57
N ASN A 191 -11.25 55.32 -18.61
CA ASN A 191 -11.26 56.14 -17.38
C ASN A 191 -11.53 55.31 -16.11
N ILE A 192 -10.65 54.35 -15.80
CA ILE A 192 -10.76 53.57 -14.59
C ILE A 192 -10.12 54.31 -13.41
N THR A 193 -10.89 54.54 -12.34
CA THR A 193 -10.35 55.11 -11.11
C THR A 193 -9.35 54.16 -10.43
N PRO A 194 -8.38 54.65 -9.62
CA PRO A 194 -7.44 53.80 -8.91
C PRO A 194 -8.11 52.75 -7.96
N ALA A 195 -9.31 53.08 -7.47
CA ALA A 195 -10.10 52.15 -6.66
C ALA A 195 -10.67 51.02 -7.51
N GLN A 196 -11.20 51.31 -8.69
CA GLN A 196 -11.69 50.31 -9.64
C GLN A 196 -10.57 49.41 -10.18
N GLN A 197 -9.38 49.97 -10.48
CA GLN A 197 -8.21 49.19 -10.87
C GLN A 197 -7.81 48.19 -9.80
N ARG A 198 -7.83 48.54 -8.51
CA ARG A 198 -7.56 47.63 -7.41
C ARG A 198 -8.59 46.53 -7.30
N LEU A 199 -9.89 46.84 -7.44
CA LEU A 199 -10.96 45.86 -7.40
C LEU A 199 -10.86 44.89 -8.58
N LEU A 200 -10.59 45.34 -9.79
CA LEU A 200 -10.37 44.49 -10.98
C LEU A 200 -9.17 43.59 -10.76
N GLY A 201 -8.06 44.11 -10.24
CA GLY A 201 -6.91 43.27 -9.90
C GLY A 201 -7.26 42.17 -8.90
N GLN A 202 -7.99 42.49 -7.83
CA GLN A 202 -8.46 41.49 -6.87
C GLN A 202 -9.40 40.43 -7.50
N MET A 203 -10.31 40.85 -8.38
CA MET A 203 -11.19 39.90 -9.10
C MET A 203 -10.40 38.99 -10.01
N GLN A 204 -9.40 39.53 -10.73
CA GLN A 204 -8.52 38.74 -11.59
C GLN A 204 -7.71 37.70 -10.79
N ASP A 205 -7.08 38.14 -9.68
CA ASP A 205 -6.33 37.24 -8.77
C ASP A 205 -7.21 36.10 -8.25
N GLN A 206 -8.48 36.40 -7.88
CA GLN A 206 -9.42 35.39 -7.40
C GLN A 206 -9.85 34.42 -8.51
N THR A 207 -10.07 34.89 -9.72
CA THR A 207 -10.47 34.07 -10.86
C THR A 207 -9.31 33.17 -11.31
N GLU A 208 -8.09 33.68 -11.33
CA GLU A 208 -6.87 32.90 -11.58
C GLU A 208 -6.66 31.79 -10.50
N SER A 209 -6.86 32.16 -9.22
CA SER A 209 -6.77 31.20 -8.11
C SER A 209 -7.80 30.07 -8.22
N LEU A 210 -9.06 30.40 -8.60
CA LEU A 210 -10.09 29.41 -8.82
C LEU A 210 -9.78 28.52 -10.04
N THR A 211 -9.28 29.10 -11.12
CA THR A 211 -8.86 28.36 -12.31
C THR A 211 -7.78 27.35 -11.97
N GLN A 212 -6.78 27.78 -11.19
CA GLN A 212 -5.72 26.88 -10.74
C GLN A 212 -6.25 25.77 -9.82
N LEU A 213 -7.15 26.07 -8.90
CA LEU A 213 -7.82 25.09 -8.03
C LEU A 213 -8.52 23.99 -8.83
N VAL A 214 -9.32 24.41 -9.84
CA VAL A 214 -10.05 23.47 -10.71
C VAL A 214 -9.09 22.61 -11.52
N GLN A 215 -8.00 23.20 -12.01
CA GLN A 215 -6.97 22.48 -12.73
C GLN A 215 -6.29 21.44 -11.85
N GLU A 216 -5.83 21.83 -10.65
CA GLU A 216 -5.17 20.92 -9.70
C GLU A 216 -6.10 19.79 -9.23
N LEU A 217 -7.40 20.07 -9.05
CA LEU A 217 -8.39 19.07 -8.67
C LEU A 217 -8.62 18.03 -9.80
N SER A 218 -8.71 18.51 -11.06
CA SER A 218 -8.83 17.65 -12.24
C SER A 218 -7.63 16.72 -12.37
N GLU A 219 -6.44 17.28 -12.18
CA GLU A 219 -5.17 16.57 -12.25
C GLU A 219 -5.03 15.50 -11.16
N LEU A 220 -5.36 15.85 -9.91
CA LEU A 220 -5.35 14.89 -8.81
C LEU A 220 -6.28 13.71 -9.09
N THR A 221 -7.44 13.97 -9.68
CA THR A 221 -8.43 12.94 -10.04
C THR A 221 -7.87 12.00 -11.12
N GLN A 222 -7.17 12.52 -12.13
CA GLN A 222 -6.52 11.72 -13.17
C GLN A 222 -5.40 10.84 -12.60
N ILE A 223 -4.58 11.38 -11.69
CA ILE A 223 -3.52 10.65 -11.02
C ILE A 223 -4.10 9.52 -10.17
N GLU A 224 -5.14 9.79 -9.35
CA GLU A 224 -5.81 8.79 -8.52
C GLU A 224 -6.48 7.66 -9.31
N SER A 225 -6.87 7.92 -10.55
CA SER A 225 -7.50 6.90 -11.40
C SER A 225 -6.48 5.93 -12.02
N GLY A 226 -5.18 6.18 -11.86
CA GLY A 226 -4.13 5.43 -12.57
C GLY A 226 -4.20 5.62 -14.09
N GLN A 227 -4.99 6.59 -14.57
CA GLN A 227 -5.19 6.86 -16.00
C GLN A 227 -4.14 7.81 -16.57
N MET A 228 -3.21 8.28 -15.74
CA MET A 228 -2.12 9.13 -16.21
C MET A 228 -1.07 8.26 -16.92
N PRO A 229 -1.01 8.29 -18.27
CA PRO A 229 0.02 7.54 -18.97
C PRO A 229 1.38 8.15 -18.62
N MET A 230 2.23 7.37 -17.96
CA MET A 230 3.61 7.76 -17.63
C MET A 230 4.51 7.47 -18.82
N ARG A 231 5.12 8.50 -19.37
CA ARG A 231 6.10 8.37 -20.45
C ARG A 231 7.51 8.34 -19.87
N MET A 232 7.94 7.17 -19.38
CA MET A 232 9.29 6.98 -18.85
C MET A 232 10.31 7.05 -19.99
N VAL A 233 11.18 8.06 -19.95
CA VAL A 233 12.24 8.26 -20.95
C VAL A 233 13.55 8.65 -20.26
N ARG A 234 14.66 8.39 -20.92
CA ARG A 234 15.98 8.88 -20.50
C ARG A 234 16.08 10.37 -20.75
N ALA A 235 16.10 11.18 -19.70
CA ALA A 235 16.07 12.62 -19.78
C ALA A 235 17.14 13.30 -18.90
N SER A 236 17.56 14.50 -19.31
CA SER A 236 18.47 15.34 -18.52
C SER A 236 17.71 16.00 -17.37
N LEU A 237 18.13 15.71 -16.14
CA LEU A 237 17.54 16.33 -14.95
C LEU A 237 17.86 17.83 -14.89
N HIS A 238 19.07 18.22 -15.31
CA HIS A 238 19.48 19.64 -15.38
C HIS A 238 18.55 20.45 -16.29
N GLU A 239 18.21 19.94 -17.47
CA GLU A 239 17.32 20.61 -18.42
C GLU A 239 15.89 20.76 -17.88
N VAL A 240 15.37 19.74 -17.20
CA VAL A 240 14.03 19.79 -16.62
C VAL A 240 13.97 20.80 -15.49
N VAL A 241 15.00 20.85 -14.62
CA VAL A 241 15.13 21.85 -13.55
C VAL A 241 15.26 23.25 -14.14
N SER A 242 16.14 23.45 -15.13
CA SER A 242 16.33 24.74 -15.81
C SER A 242 15.05 25.24 -16.42
N THR A 243 14.28 24.36 -17.10
CA THR A 243 12.99 24.70 -17.71
C THR A 243 11.96 25.12 -16.64
N ALA A 244 11.89 24.41 -15.52
CA ALA A 244 10.99 24.74 -14.42
C ALA A 244 11.34 26.10 -13.79
N MET A 245 12.63 26.35 -13.55
CA MET A 245 13.12 27.61 -12.99
C MET A 245 12.89 28.80 -13.92
N THR A 246 13.19 28.67 -15.23
CA THR A 246 12.99 29.73 -16.21
C THR A 246 11.55 30.24 -16.25
N ARG A 247 10.58 29.34 -16.12
CA ARG A 247 9.16 29.72 -16.08
C ARG A 247 8.77 30.53 -14.84
N LEU A 248 9.43 30.30 -13.71
CA LEU A 248 9.13 30.96 -12.45
C LEU A 248 10.07 32.13 -12.14
N LEU A 249 11.11 32.33 -12.96
CA LEU A 249 12.10 33.40 -12.78
C LEU A 249 11.48 34.79 -12.67
N PRO A 250 10.50 35.20 -13.53
CA PRO A 250 9.88 36.53 -13.39
C PRO A 250 9.13 36.71 -12.07
N GLN A 251 8.63 35.63 -11.48
CA GLN A 251 7.94 35.67 -10.20
C GLN A 251 8.94 35.78 -9.04
N ALA A 252 10.05 35.03 -9.09
CA ALA A 252 11.13 35.09 -8.12
C ALA A 252 11.81 36.48 -8.12
N GLU A 253 12.09 37.06 -9.31
CA GLU A 253 12.67 38.36 -9.47
C GLU A 253 11.78 39.46 -8.86
N ARG A 254 10.47 39.42 -9.09
CA ARG A 254 9.49 40.32 -8.45
C ARG A 254 9.49 40.21 -6.94
N ALA A 255 9.75 38.99 -6.40
CA ALA A 255 9.88 38.79 -4.97
C ALA A 255 11.29 39.11 -4.42
N GLY A 256 12.25 39.52 -5.27
CA GLY A 256 13.64 39.79 -4.87
C GLY A 256 14.43 38.53 -4.47
N LEU A 257 14.07 37.39 -5.01
CA LEU A 257 14.69 36.11 -4.69
C LEU A 257 15.69 35.68 -5.76
N ARG A 258 16.78 35.08 -5.32
CA ARG A 258 17.76 34.41 -6.22
C ARG A 258 17.39 32.95 -6.40
N MET A 259 17.43 32.47 -7.66
CA MET A 259 17.24 31.05 -7.98
C MET A 259 18.56 30.48 -8.54
N VAL A 260 18.94 29.31 -8.03
CA VAL A 260 20.19 28.62 -8.40
C VAL A 260 19.89 27.20 -8.83
N ASN A 261 20.27 26.85 -10.07
CA ASN A 261 20.30 25.47 -10.54
C ASN A 261 21.71 24.88 -10.28
N ALA A 262 21.84 24.06 -9.24
CA ALA A 262 23.08 23.39 -8.86
C ALA A 262 23.10 21.91 -9.29
N VAL A 263 22.17 21.50 -10.18
CA VAL A 263 22.15 20.13 -10.76
C VAL A 263 23.25 20.02 -11.84
N PRO A 264 24.10 18.99 -11.82
CA PRO A 264 25.13 18.79 -12.85
C PRO A 264 24.53 18.64 -14.26
N GLU A 265 25.13 19.27 -15.28
CA GLU A 265 24.62 19.26 -16.68
C GLU A 265 24.52 17.87 -17.30
N GLY A 266 25.41 16.96 -16.98
CA GLY A 266 25.44 15.59 -17.55
C GLY A 266 24.51 14.59 -16.86
N LEU A 267 23.81 14.96 -15.79
CA LEU A 267 23.05 14.01 -14.98
C LEU A 267 21.73 13.62 -15.64
N ARG A 268 21.56 12.32 -15.87
CA ARG A 268 20.37 11.74 -16.51
C ARG A 268 19.66 10.76 -15.58
N GLY A 269 18.37 10.57 -15.81
CA GLY A 269 17.55 9.60 -15.10
C GLY A 269 16.45 9.05 -16.01
N LEU A 270 15.78 7.99 -15.56
CA LEU A 270 14.63 7.37 -16.23
C LEU A 270 13.34 7.88 -15.61
N PHE A 271 12.70 8.87 -16.24
CA PHE A 271 11.48 9.50 -15.70
C PHE A 271 10.65 10.15 -16.80
N ASP A 272 9.43 10.58 -16.47
CA ASP A 272 8.60 11.42 -17.34
C ASP A 272 8.98 12.91 -17.12
N PRO A 273 9.60 13.59 -18.13
CA PRO A 273 10.09 14.95 -17.97
C PRO A 273 8.98 15.97 -17.68
N ASP A 274 7.77 15.74 -18.21
CA ASP A 274 6.64 16.65 -18.01
C ASP A 274 6.12 16.54 -16.59
N GLN A 275 6.06 15.33 -16.05
CA GLN A 275 5.61 15.09 -14.69
C GLN A 275 6.64 15.56 -13.64
N ILE A 276 7.94 15.28 -13.86
CA ILE A 276 8.99 15.76 -12.95
C ILE A 276 9.10 17.29 -12.99
N ARG A 277 8.96 17.92 -14.16
CA ARG A 277 8.86 19.39 -14.24
C ARG A 277 7.70 19.94 -13.39
N ARG A 278 6.59 19.23 -13.34
CA ARG A 278 5.43 19.59 -12.52
C ARG A 278 5.70 19.46 -11.03
N VAL A 279 6.38 18.37 -10.59
CA VAL A 279 6.88 18.25 -9.21
C VAL A 279 7.73 19.46 -8.86
N LEU A 280 8.73 19.76 -9.70
CA LEU A 280 9.62 20.91 -9.51
C LEU A 280 8.85 22.23 -9.46
N SER A 281 7.90 22.46 -10.35
CA SER A 281 7.08 23.69 -10.37
C SER A 281 6.30 23.84 -9.07
N ASN A 282 5.71 22.78 -8.52
CA ASN A 282 5.00 22.82 -7.24
C ASN A 282 5.94 23.15 -6.06
N LEU A 283 7.13 22.55 -6.04
CA LEU A 283 8.11 22.77 -4.97
C LEU A 283 8.70 24.19 -5.07
N LEU A 284 9.09 24.63 -6.26
CA LEU A 284 9.64 25.97 -6.51
C LEU A 284 8.62 27.08 -6.23
N HIS A 285 7.35 26.86 -6.63
CA HIS A 285 6.28 27.82 -6.34
C HIS A 285 6.07 28.00 -4.83
N ASN A 286 6.07 26.89 -4.07
CA ASN A 286 6.04 26.96 -2.60
C ASN A 286 7.26 27.67 -2.04
N ALA A 287 8.46 27.39 -2.54
CA ALA A 287 9.69 28.06 -2.12
C ALA A 287 9.62 29.58 -2.34
N ILE A 288 9.17 30.05 -3.51
CA ILE A 288 9.00 31.48 -3.81
C ILE A 288 8.00 32.11 -2.84
N LYS A 289 6.88 31.43 -2.61
CA LYS A 289 5.79 31.93 -1.77
C LYS A 289 6.17 32.10 -0.30
N PHE A 290 6.97 31.19 0.23
CA PHE A 290 7.30 31.14 1.66
C PHE A 290 8.72 31.67 1.99
N THR A 291 9.42 32.24 1.02
CA THR A 291 10.72 32.90 1.21
C THR A 291 10.57 34.39 1.03
N PRO A 292 10.51 35.17 2.12
CA PRO A 292 10.40 36.64 2.01
C PRO A 292 11.64 37.27 1.37
N GLN A 293 12.82 36.76 1.66
CA GLN A 293 14.11 37.18 1.14
C GLN A 293 15.11 36.02 1.13
N GLY A 294 16.03 36.00 0.18
CA GLY A 294 17.10 35.01 0.15
C GLY A 294 17.18 34.24 -1.16
N GLU A 295 17.37 32.90 -1.06
CA GLU A 295 17.75 32.07 -2.18
C GLU A 295 16.94 30.78 -2.22
N ILE A 296 16.69 30.31 -3.44
CA ILE A 296 16.07 29.00 -3.73
C ILE A 296 17.07 28.23 -4.60
N THR A 297 17.45 27.02 -4.14
CA THR A 297 18.45 26.19 -4.80
C THR A 297 17.87 24.83 -5.13
N ALA A 298 17.93 24.40 -6.40
CA ALA A 298 17.69 23.00 -6.79
C ALA A 298 19.05 22.31 -6.99
N PHE A 299 19.18 21.09 -6.44
CA PHE A 299 20.43 20.33 -6.44
C PHE A 299 20.15 18.83 -6.42
N VAL A 300 21.19 18.05 -6.62
CA VAL A 300 21.17 16.59 -6.44
C VAL A 300 22.18 16.24 -5.36
N LEU A 301 21.83 15.33 -4.46
CA LEU A 301 22.75 14.84 -3.43
C LEU A 301 23.87 14.01 -4.06
N SER A 302 25.08 14.14 -3.54
CA SER A 302 26.16 13.19 -3.79
C SER A 302 25.79 11.81 -3.27
N ASP A 303 26.41 10.76 -3.80
CA ASP A 303 26.10 9.37 -3.38
C ASP A 303 26.29 9.16 -1.86
N GLU A 304 27.30 9.81 -1.26
CA GLU A 304 27.52 9.76 0.20
C GLU A 304 26.40 10.44 0.99
N GLU A 305 25.92 11.60 0.54
CA GLU A 305 24.80 12.31 1.18
C GLU A 305 23.48 11.57 0.97
N ALA A 306 23.28 10.99 -0.22
CA ALA A 306 22.11 10.19 -0.57
C ALA A 306 22.02 8.95 0.34
N GLU A 307 23.12 8.21 0.55
CA GLU A 307 23.12 7.07 1.45
C GLU A 307 22.74 7.45 2.89
N LYS A 308 23.25 8.57 3.40
CA LYS A 308 22.87 9.08 4.73
C LYS A 308 21.37 9.39 4.83
N GLN A 309 20.78 9.93 3.76
CA GLN A 309 19.35 10.22 3.71
C GLN A 309 18.51 8.95 3.61
N LEU A 310 18.91 7.99 2.77
CA LEU A 310 18.22 6.71 2.63
C LEU A 310 18.28 5.87 3.91
N GLN A 311 19.39 5.90 4.66
CA GLN A 311 19.46 5.25 5.97
C GLN A 311 18.46 5.80 6.98
N LYS A 312 18.25 7.14 7.00
CA LYS A 312 17.21 7.75 7.84
C LYS A 312 15.80 7.29 7.43
N LEU A 313 15.56 7.14 6.13
CA LEU A 313 14.27 6.71 5.59
C LEU A 313 13.99 5.21 5.84
N ARG A 314 15.02 4.34 5.78
CA ARG A 314 14.89 2.90 6.10
C ARG A 314 14.57 2.66 7.58
N ALA A 315 14.93 3.57 8.47
CA ALA A 315 14.57 3.51 9.89
C ALA A 315 13.07 3.75 10.16
N ASP A 316 12.32 4.26 9.18
CA ASP A 316 10.86 4.40 9.24
C ASP A 316 10.21 3.05 8.93
N PRO A 317 9.25 2.54 9.73
CA PRO A 317 8.54 1.27 9.51
C PRO A 317 7.87 1.13 8.14
N ASN A 318 7.56 2.26 7.48
CA ASN A 318 7.03 2.33 6.12
C ASN A 318 8.11 2.65 5.08
N GLY A 319 9.40 2.48 5.43
CA GLY A 319 10.54 2.79 4.57
C GLY A 319 10.58 1.88 3.33
N ALA A 320 10.71 2.46 2.15
CA ALA A 320 11.03 1.70 0.93
C ALA A 320 12.50 1.25 0.98
N ASP A 321 12.78 0.05 0.49
CA ASP A 321 14.13 -0.46 0.31
C ASP A 321 14.73 0.13 -0.98
N LEU A 322 15.13 1.41 -0.91
CA LEU A 322 15.75 2.15 -2.00
C LEU A 322 17.28 2.13 -1.84
N SER A 323 18.00 1.91 -2.95
CA SER A 323 19.46 1.98 -3.03
C SER A 323 19.91 3.26 -3.74
N VAL A 324 21.09 3.78 -3.38
CA VAL A 324 21.73 4.89 -4.12
C VAL A 324 22.12 4.50 -5.55
N GLU A 325 22.26 3.21 -5.83
CA GLU A 325 22.52 2.70 -7.17
C GLU A 325 21.29 2.84 -8.07
N ASP A 326 20.08 2.76 -7.49
CA ASP A 326 18.81 2.74 -8.22
C ASP A 326 18.21 4.13 -8.39
N VAL A 327 18.53 5.12 -7.52
CA VAL A 327 17.85 6.40 -7.49
C VAL A 327 18.78 7.61 -7.38
N LEU A 328 18.34 8.73 -7.96
CA LEU A 328 18.87 10.07 -7.72
C LEU A 328 18.00 10.77 -6.69
N ILE A 329 18.59 11.46 -5.72
CA ILE A 329 17.86 12.29 -4.77
C ILE A 329 17.98 13.76 -5.18
N VAL A 330 16.86 14.33 -5.59
CA VAL A 330 16.74 15.75 -5.98
C VAL A 330 16.28 16.56 -4.79
N GLY A 331 16.94 17.67 -4.50
CA GLY A 331 16.59 18.60 -3.43
C GLY A 331 16.17 19.96 -3.99
N VAL A 332 15.12 20.54 -3.41
CA VAL A 332 14.74 21.97 -3.58
C VAL A 332 14.79 22.60 -2.21
N ARG A 333 15.76 23.50 -2.01
CA ARG A 333 16.01 24.21 -0.75
C ARG A 333 15.59 25.66 -0.87
N ASP A 334 14.91 26.15 0.13
CA ASP A 334 14.62 27.57 0.34
C ASP A 334 15.20 28.07 1.67
N THR A 335 15.41 29.37 1.78
CA THR A 335 15.83 30.08 3.00
C THR A 335 14.67 30.80 3.67
N GLY A 336 13.46 30.27 3.54
CA GLY A 336 12.22 30.90 3.97
C GLY A 336 11.90 30.71 5.45
N VAL A 337 10.63 30.87 5.77
CA VAL A 337 10.12 30.82 7.15
C VAL A 337 10.22 29.46 7.81
N GLY A 338 10.40 28.41 7.05
CA GLY A 338 10.43 27.03 7.54
C GLY A 338 9.06 26.51 7.97
N ILE A 339 9.02 25.22 8.34
CA ILE A 339 7.82 24.46 8.72
C ILE A 339 8.02 23.91 10.14
N PRO A 340 7.06 24.06 11.06
CA PRO A 340 7.12 23.41 12.38
C PRO A 340 7.23 21.88 12.26
N ARG A 341 7.99 21.24 13.15
CA ARG A 341 8.27 19.82 13.08
C ARG A 341 7.01 18.95 13.16
N GLU A 342 6.05 19.36 13.95
CA GLU A 342 4.74 18.70 14.13
C GLU A 342 3.88 18.70 12.86
N GLU A 343 4.12 19.65 11.93
CA GLU A 343 3.37 19.80 10.71
C GLU A 343 3.94 18.97 9.54
N LEU A 344 5.25 18.65 9.58
CA LEU A 344 5.95 17.93 8.51
C LEU A 344 5.27 16.62 8.06
N PRO A 345 4.70 15.78 8.94
CA PRO A 345 4.03 14.57 8.50
C PRO A 345 2.78 14.83 7.64
N ARG A 346 2.17 16.01 7.77
CA ARG A 346 0.87 16.36 7.21
C ARG A 346 0.93 17.23 5.97
N ILE A 347 2.07 17.87 5.67
CA ILE A 347 2.18 18.84 4.55
C ILE A 347 1.87 18.22 3.17
N PHE A 348 1.92 16.90 3.03
CA PHE A 348 1.57 16.16 1.82
C PHE A 348 0.10 15.68 1.80
N GLU A 349 -0.68 15.97 2.88
CA GLU A 349 -2.12 15.71 2.90
C GLU A 349 -2.84 16.71 1.98
N ARG A 350 -3.94 16.27 1.38
CA ARG A 350 -4.76 17.11 0.48
C ARG A 350 -5.42 18.24 1.26
N PHE A 351 -5.45 19.44 0.68
CA PHE A 351 -6.04 20.64 1.27
C PHE A 351 -5.41 21.08 2.60
N TYR A 352 -4.28 20.47 2.97
CA TYR A 352 -3.60 20.80 4.20
C TYR A 352 -2.81 22.12 4.05
N LYS A 353 -2.89 22.98 5.08
CA LYS A 353 -2.19 24.25 5.18
C LYS A 353 -1.73 24.46 6.61
N VAL A 354 -0.45 24.73 6.81
CA VAL A 354 0.18 24.97 8.12
C VAL A 354 -0.46 26.16 8.86
N ASP A 355 -0.89 27.19 8.14
CA ASP A 355 -1.47 28.40 8.71
C ASP A 355 -2.74 28.82 7.94
N ARG A 356 -3.92 28.47 8.50
CA ARG A 356 -5.21 28.85 7.91
C ARG A 356 -5.51 30.36 8.06
N ALA A 357 -4.83 31.04 9.00
CA ALA A 357 -5.17 32.40 9.39
C ALA A 357 -4.42 33.48 8.59
N ARG A 358 -3.31 33.17 7.92
CA ARG A 358 -2.46 34.18 7.24
C ARG A 358 -2.83 34.50 5.81
N GLY A 359 -3.99 34.09 5.29
CA GLY A 359 -4.56 34.61 4.04
C GLY A 359 -3.73 34.50 2.76
N GLN A 360 -2.52 33.93 2.81
CA GLN A 360 -1.68 33.70 1.64
C GLN A 360 -2.18 32.49 0.87
N GLY A 361 -2.88 32.80 -0.21
CA GLY A 361 -3.57 31.86 -1.08
C GLY A 361 -2.72 30.67 -1.53
N GLY A 362 -3.32 29.54 -1.57
CA GLY A 362 -2.83 28.27 -2.12
C GLY A 362 -3.89 27.24 -1.87
N THR A 363 -3.95 26.24 -2.75
CA THR A 363 -5.00 25.22 -2.74
C THR A 363 -4.78 24.15 -1.68
N GLY A 364 -3.51 23.93 -1.28
CA GLY A 364 -3.10 22.80 -0.46
C GLY A 364 -3.05 21.47 -1.25
N LEU A 365 -3.09 21.53 -2.57
CA LEU A 365 -3.03 20.34 -3.45
C LEU A 365 -1.65 20.11 -4.07
N GLY A 366 -0.84 21.17 -4.27
CA GLY A 366 0.42 21.09 -5.00
C GLY A 366 1.41 20.06 -4.43
N LEU A 367 1.58 19.99 -3.10
CA LEU A 367 2.45 18.97 -2.47
C LEU A 367 1.86 17.55 -2.55
N ALA A 368 0.55 17.41 -2.45
CA ALA A 368 -0.12 16.12 -2.64
C ALA A 368 0.04 15.61 -4.08
N ILE A 369 -0.08 16.50 -5.07
CA ILE A 369 0.18 16.18 -6.49
C ILE A 369 1.64 15.77 -6.68
N ALA A 370 2.58 16.54 -6.15
CA ALA A 370 4.01 16.20 -6.22
C ALA A 370 4.30 14.82 -5.63
N LYS A 371 3.72 14.49 -4.48
CA LYS A 371 3.84 13.18 -3.84
C LYS A 371 3.33 12.06 -4.76
N HIS A 372 2.12 12.19 -5.29
CA HIS A 372 1.56 11.16 -6.19
C HIS A 372 2.38 10.95 -7.45
N ILE A 373 2.90 12.03 -8.06
CA ILE A 373 3.76 11.91 -9.24
C ILE A 373 5.04 11.15 -8.90
N VAL A 374 5.69 11.48 -7.80
CA VAL A 374 6.92 10.80 -7.37
C VAL A 374 6.66 9.33 -7.04
N GLU A 375 5.58 9.03 -6.32
CA GLU A 375 5.14 7.65 -6.02
C GLU A 375 4.82 6.85 -7.30
N ALA A 376 4.21 7.49 -8.31
CA ALA A 376 3.96 6.86 -9.61
C ALA A 376 5.26 6.55 -10.39
N HIS A 377 6.37 7.24 -10.11
CA HIS A 377 7.71 6.92 -10.61
C HIS A 377 8.42 5.82 -9.78
N GLY A 378 7.73 5.22 -8.78
CA GLY A 378 8.34 4.28 -7.83
C GLY A 378 9.24 4.94 -6.79
N GLY A 379 9.21 6.28 -6.70
CA GLY A 379 10.05 7.07 -5.82
C GLY A 379 9.38 7.47 -4.51
N ARG A 380 10.10 8.31 -3.75
CA ARG A 380 9.65 8.87 -2.46
C ARG A 380 9.91 10.37 -2.40
N ILE A 381 9.02 11.12 -1.71
CA ILE A 381 9.17 12.55 -1.43
C ILE A 381 9.08 12.80 0.08
N TRP A 382 9.92 13.69 0.60
CA TRP A 382 9.92 14.12 2.01
C TRP A 382 10.46 15.53 2.16
N ALA A 383 10.40 16.08 3.37
CA ALA A 383 10.93 17.40 3.68
C ALA A 383 11.72 17.40 4.98
N GLU A 384 12.79 18.18 5.02
CA GLU A 384 13.50 18.60 6.22
C GLU A 384 13.33 20.11 6.39
N SER A 385 12.91 20.56 7.56
CA SER A 385 12.69 21.98 7.81
C SER A 385 13.04 22.39 9.24
N THR A 386 13.46 23.62 9.40
CA THR A 386 13.65 24.26 10.69
C THR A 386 12.99 25.62 10.64
N LEU A 387 12.07 25.87 11.57
CA LEU A 387 11.35 27.13 11.66
C LEU A 387 12.33 28.33 11.74
N GLY A 388 12.15 29.31 10.86
CA GLY A 388 13.02 30.48 10.74
C GLY A 388 14.33 30.25 9.96
N ARG A 389 14.59 29.07 9.42
CA ARG A 389 15.81 28.75 8.65
C ARG A 389 15.57 28.29 7.24
N GLY A 390 14.30 27.95 6.91
CA GLY A 390 13.91 27.45 5.59
C GLY A 390 13.56 25.96 5.56
N THR A 391 13.27 25.48 4.36
CA THR A 391 12.84 24.10 4.09
C THR A 391 13.66 23.51 2.96
N THR A 392 13.89 22.21 3.01
CA THR A 392 14.39 21.44 1.90
C THR A 392 13.43 20.29 1.62
N PHE A 393 12.85 20.32 0.44
CA PHE A 393 12.07 19.20 -0.09
C PHE A 393 12.99 18.29 -0.87
N TYR A 394 12.89 16.99 -0.63
CA TYR A 394 13.63 15.95 -1.35
C TYR A 394 12.67 15.02 -2.06
N PHE A 395 13.04 14.57 -3.25
CA PHE A 395 12.33 13.48 -3.93
C PHE A 395 13.31 12.61 -4.71
N THR A 396 12.94 11.35 -4.92
CA THR A 396 13.75 10.41 -5.69
C THR A 396 13.23 10.28 -7.11
N VAL A 397 14.13 10.11 -8.06
CA VAL A 397 13.86 9.68 -9.43
C VAL A 397 14.73 8.47 -9.76
N PRO A 398 14.25 7.50 -10.54
CA PRO A 398 15.07 6.38 -10.97
C PRO A 398 16.32 6.85 -11.72
N ARG A 399 17.47 6.24 -11.39
CA ARG A 399 18.74 6.47 -12.07
C ARG A 399 18.69 5.82 -13.46
N GLU A 400 19.44 6.35 -14.38
CA GLU A 400 19.71 5.69 -15.67
C GLU A 400 20.79 4.64 -15.45
N ASP A 401 20.51 3.35 -15.80
CA ASP A 401 21.51 2.27 -15.83
C ASP A 401 22.54 2.50 -16.96
#